data_9823dab3790ad1e007d2a93926872a05
#
_entry.id   9823dab3790ad1e007d2a93926872a05
#
_cell.length_a   1.000
_cell.length_b   1.000
_cell.length_c   1.000
_cell.angle_alpha   90.00
_cell.angle_beta   90.00
_cell.angle_gamma   90.00
#
_symmetry.space_group_name_H-M   'P 1'
#
loop_
_entity.id
_entity.type
_entity.pdbx_description
1 polymer ?
#
loop_
_entity_poly.entity_id
_entity_poly.type
_entity_poly.pdbx_seq_one_letter_code
_entity_poly.pdbx_strand_id
1 'polypeptide(L)'
;MVDPAAVISAVAAVVSAIGGAFAAIAAFRSAGSARDAHEATQVSEKRSALRQLTVTGNEVLVEARRAESRAAELKLSYRTLFAFGGSSGGSREGLYLAEVDKKLAEIAKLSEAAKPFASGQENLMNGPVDEISSREIRMAQILTQARAIREDLEREHASVEGQCTTYRENVIQGRRV
;
A
#
# COMPACT_ATOMS: atom_id res chain seq x y z
N MET A 1 -31.83 -76.87 15.37
CA MET A 1 -30.49 -76.71 14.79
C MET A 1 -30.42 -75.28 14.27
N VAL A 2 -29.54 -74.45 14.83
CA VAL A 2 -29.35 -73.10 14.33
C VAL A 2 -28.44 -73.23 13.10
N ASP A 3 -28.87 -72.64 12.00
CA ASP A 3 -28.16 -72.65 10.73
C ASP A 3 -26.84 -71.80 10.85
N PRO A 4 -25.68 -72.44 10.72
CA PRO A 4 -24.40 -71.76 10.90
C PRO A 4 -24.20 -70.62 9.91
N ALA A 5 -24.82 -70.67 8.73
CA ALA A 5 -24.78 -69.58 7.73
C ALA A 5 -25.53 -68.32 8.21
N ALA A 6 -26.63 -68.46 8.93
CA ALA A 6 -27.39 -67.37 9.48
C ALA A 6 -26.64 -66.63 10.61
N VAL A 7 -25.87 -67.34 11.42
CA VAL A 7 -25.05 -66.74 12.47
C VAL A 7 -23.87 -65.95 11.89
N ILE A 8 -23.22 -66.48 10.87
CA ILE A 8 -22.10 -65.82 10.20
C ILE A 8 -22.61 -64.52 9.51
N SER A 9 -23.77 -64.53 8.85
CA SER A 9 -24.39 -63.41 8.22
C SER A 9 -24.78 -62.32 9.24
N ALA A 10 -25.33 -62.72 10.40
CA ALA A 10 -25.68 -61.75 11.46
C ALA A 10 -24.45 -61.06 12.08
N VAL A 11 -23.36 -61.83 12.31
CA VAL A 11 -22.09 -61.29 12.81
C VAL A 11 -21.47 -60.35 11.81
N ALA A 12 -21.46 -60.64 10.52
CA ALA A 12 -20.94 -59.77 9.47
C ALA A 12 -21.76 -58.45 9.36
N ALA A 13 -23.08 -58.50 9.50
CA ALA A 13 -23.94 -57.32 9.51
C ALA A 13 -23.67 -56.38 10.70
N VAL A 14 -23.46 -56.97 11.90
CA VAL A 14 -23.12 -56.17 13.09
C VAL A 14 -21.74 -55.52 12.97
N VAL A 15 -20.75 -56.22 12.48
CA VAL A 15 -19.40 -55.66 12.25
C VAL A 15 -19.44 -54.54 11.22
N SER A 16 -20.20 -54.70 10.14
CA SER A 16 -20.37 -53.67 9.12
C SER A 16 -21.11 -52.43 9.66
N ALA A 17 -22.14 -52.61 10.50
CA ALA A 17 -22.85 -51.51 11.13
C ALA A 17 -21.97 -50.71 12.10
N ILE A 18 -21.16 -51.40 12.90
CA ILE A 18 -20.18 -50.73 13.81
C ILE A 18 -19.10 -50.00 13.01
N GLY A 19 -18.54 -50.63 11.98
CA GLY A 19 -17.55 -50.00 11.08
C GLY A 19 -18.12 -48.73 10.38
N GLY A 20 -19.37 -48.80 9.91
CA GLY A 20 -20.07 -47.63 9.33
C GLY A 20 -20.27 -46.49 10.32
N ALA A 21 -20.64 -46.79 11.57
CA ALA A 21 -20.81 -45.77 12.61
C ALA A 21 -19.48 -45.07 12.96
N PHE A 22 -18.39 -45.83 13.08
CA PHE A 22 -17.06 -45.23 13.32
C PHE A 22 -16.57 -44.39 12.15
N ALA A 23 -16.81 -44.82 10.91
CA ALA A 23 -16.48 -44.03 9.71
C ALA A 23 -17.29 -42.74 9.64
N ALA A 24 -18.57 -42.75 9.98
CA ALA A 24 -19.40 -41.56 10.05
C ALA A 24 -18.92 -40.57 11.10
N ILE A 25 -18.58 -41.02 12.32
CA ILE A 25 -18.05 -40.15 13.38
C ILE A 25 -16.70 -39.55 12.97
N ALA A 26 -15.82 -40.32 12.34
CA ALA A 26 -14.54 -39.82 11.82
C ALA A 26 -14.74 -38.78 10.73
N ALA A 27 -15.69 -39.00 9.81
CA ALA A 27 -16.03 -38.02 8.77
C ALA A 27 -16.60 -36.72 9.35
N PHE A 28 -17.49 -36.79 10.34
CA PHE A 28 -18.01 -35.60 11.02
C PHE A 28 -16.92 -34.81 11.77
N ARG A 29 -16.00 -35.49 12.46
CA ARG A 29 -14.86 -34.85 13.12
C ARG A 29 -13.91 -34.20 12.11
N SER A 30 -13.63 -34.89 11.01
CA SER A 30 -12.80 -34.36 9.93
C SER A 30 -13.45 -33.15 9.26
N ALA A 31 -14.75 -33.17 9.03
CA ALA A 31 -15.47 -31.99 8.48
C ALA A 31 -15.51 -30.80 9.45
N GLY A 32 -15.63 -31.04 10.76
CA GLY A 32 -15.53 -30.00 11.77
C GLY A 32 -14.15 -29.36 11.79
N SER A 33 -13.08 -30.18 11.91
CA SER A 33 -11.71 -29.67 11.91
C SER A 33 -11.32 -28.97 10.59
N ALA A 34 -11.87 -29.40 9.45
CA ALA A 34 -11.67 -28.72 8.18
C ALA A 34 -12.35 -27.33 8.13
N ARG A 35 -13.54 -27.17 8.72
CA ARG A 35 -14.20 -25.88 8.86
C ARG A 35 -13.42 -24.93 9.76
N ASP A 36 -13.01 -25.40 10.94
CA ASP A 36 -12.24 -24.62 11.88
C ASP A 36 -10.89 -24.14 11.27
N ALA A 37 -10.22 -25.04 10.54
CA ALA A 37 -9.00 -24.71 9.80
C ALA A 37 -9.25 -23.68 8.70
N HIS A 38 -10.35 -23.77 7.97
CA HIS A 38 -10.72 -22.82 6.93
C HIS A 38 -11.03 -21.43 7.52
N GLU A 39 -11.79 -21.38 8.61
CA GLU A 39 -12.09 -20.12 9.32
C GLU A 39 -10.80 -19.48 9.88
N ALA A 40 -9.93 -20.26 10.49
CA ALA A 40 -8.63 -19.78 10.97
C ALA A 40 -7.75 -19.23 9.84
N THR A 41 -7.75 -19.88 8.69
CA THR A 41 -7.03 -19.42 7.49
C THR A 41 -7.61 -18.10 7.00
N GLN A 42 -8.91 -17.97 6.85
CA GLN A 42 -9.56 -16.71 6.43
C GLN A 42 -9.26 -15.56 7.39
N VAL A 43 -9.30 -15.80 8.70
CA VAL A 43 -8.96 -14.77 9.70
C VAL A 43 -7.50 -14.36 9.58
N SER A 44 -6.60 -15.32 9.34
CA SER A 44 -5.17 -15.05 9.14
C SER A 44 -4.91 -14.24 7.87
N GLU A 45 -5.57 -14.59 6.76
CA GLU A 45 -5.49 -13.85 5.49
C GLU A 45 -5.99 -12.41 5.64
N LYS A 46 -7.16 -12.22 6.27
CA LYS A 46 -7.69 -10.88 6.57
C LYS A 46 -6.72 -10.04 7.39
N ARG A 47 -6.13 -10.61 8.44
CA ARG A 47 -5.15 -9.90 9.28
C ARG A 47 -3.89 -9.53 8.49
N SER A 48 -3.43 -10.41 7.62
CA SER A 48 -2.28 -10.13 6.75
C SER A 48 -2.58 -8.99 5.78
N ALA A 49 -3.72 -9.03 5.09
CA ALA A 49 -4.15 -7.98 4.17
C ALA A 49 -4.33 -6.62 4.87
N LEU A 50 -4.91 -6.59 6.07
CA LEU A 50 -5.03 -5.36 6.85
C LEU A 50 -3.68 -4.79 7.29
N ARG A 51 -2.73 -5.65 7.68
CA ARG A 51 -1.36 -5.20 7.97
C ARG A 51 -0.70 -4.60 6.74
N GLN A 52 -0.83 -5.26 5.59
CA GLN A 52 -0.29 -4.77 4.33
C GLN A 52 -0.91 -3.42 3.95
N LEU A 53 -2.22 -3.27 4.08
CA LEU A 53 -2.93 -2.03 3.84
C LEU A 53 -2.42 -0.90 4.75
N THR A 54 -2.21 -1.18 6.04
CA THR A 54 -1.67 -0.23 7.02
C THR A 54 -0.23 0.16 6.69
N VAL A 55 0.61 -0.80 6.32
CA VAL A 55 2.00 -0.54 5.90
C VAL A 55 2.02 0.35 4.67
N THR A 56 1.26 0.00 3.63
CA THR A 56 1.18 0.79 2.39
C THR A 56 0.64 2.21 2.67
N GLY A 57 -0.37 2.34 3.53
CA GLY A 57 -0.87 3.65 3.96
C GLY A 57 0.20 4.51 4.63
N ASN A 58 0.99 3.94 5.53
CA ASN A 58 2.12 4.64 6.17
C ASN A 58 3.21 5.00 5.16
N GLU A 59 3.52 4.12 4.19
CA GLU A 59 4.46 4.43 3.12
C GLU A 59 4.02 5.65 2.30
N VAL A 60 2.73 5.76 1.97
CA VAL A 60 2.19 6.96 1.29
C VAL A 60 2.46 8.22 2.10
N LEU A 61 2.22 8.19 3.43
CA LEU A 61 2.47 9.35 4.29
C LEU A 61 3.96 9.71 4.36
N VAL A 62 4.85 8.72 4.33
CA VAL A 62 6.30 8.94 4.30
C VAL A 62 6.72 9.58 2.96
N GLU A 63 6.23 9.05 1.84
CA GLU A 63 6.52 9.60 0.51
C GLU A 63 5.97 11.02 0.35
N ALA A 64 4.78 11.29 0.90
CA ALA A 64 4.20 12.63 0.92
C ALA A 64 5.10 13.64 1.67
N ARG A 65 5.58 13.30 2.85
CA ARG A 65 6.51 14.16 3.61
C ARG A 65 7.83 14.39 2.88
N ARG A 66 8.36 13.36 2.21
CA ARG A 66 9.57 13.50 1.39
C ARG A 66 9.34 14.45 0.21
N ALA A 67 8.18 14.33 -0.46
CA ALA A 67 7.79 15.22 -1.54
C ALA A 67 7.64 16.67 -1.06
N GLU A 68 7.02 16.90 0.11
CA GLU A 68 6.91 18.24 0.73
C GLU A 68 8.28 18.85 1.02
N SER A 69 9.21 18.08 1.60
CA SER A 69 10.58 18.55 1.84
C SER A 69 11.28 18.91 0.54
N ARG A 70 11.18 18.05 -0.46
CA ARG A 70 11.83 18.28 -1.75
C ARG A 70 11.23 19.47 -2.51
N ALA A 71 9.93 19.68 -2.41
CA ALA A 71 9.26 20.84 -2.98
C ALA A 71 9.72 22.15 -2.32
N ALA A 72 9.95 22.16 -1.00
CA ALA A 72 10.47 23.31 -0.29
C ALA A 72 11.88 23.67 -0.77
N GLU A 73 12.76 22.67 -0.93
CA GLU A 73 14.11 22.83 -1.46
C GLU A 73 14.06 23.36 -2.92
N LEU A 74 13.22 22.77 -3.76
CA LEU A 74 13.04 23.20 -5.16
C LEU A 74 12.59 24.65 -5.26
N LYS A 75 11.64 25.09 -4.44
CA LYS A 75 11.20 26.47 -4.39
C LYS A 75 12.34 27.43 -4.03
N LEU A 76 13.20 27.04 -3.09
CA LEU A 76 14.39 27.82 -2.73
C LEU A 76 15.38 27.88 -3.89
N SER A 77 15.62 26.76 -4.57
CA SER A 77 16.51 26.70 -5.74
C SER A 77 15.98 27.57 -6.89
N TYR A 78 14.68 27.58 -7.17
CA TYR A 78 14.08 28.49 -8.16
C TYR A 78 14.29 29.96 -7.81
N ARG A 79 14.00 30.36 -6.56
CA ARG A 79 14.25 31.76 -6.13
C ARG A 79 15.71 32.15 -6.30
N THR A 80 16.62 31.25 -5.98
CA THR A 80 18.06 31.46 -6.14
C THR A 80 18.44 31.60 -7.62
N LEU A 81 17.91 30.76 -8.50
CA LEU A 81 18.14 30.79 -9.94
C LEU A 81 17.65 32.12 -10.54
N PHE A 82 16.44 32.58 -10.19
CA PHE A 82 15.87 33.81 -10.69
C PHE A 82 16.58 35.04 -10.12
N ALA A 83 17.10 34.95 -8.88
CA ALA A 83 17.93 36.00 -8.32
C ALA A 83 19.25 36.16 -9.08
N PHE A 84 19.91 35.08 -9.44
CA PHE A 84 21.12 35.10 -10.28
C PHE A 84 20.86 35.68 -11.68
N GLY A 85 19.70 35.34 -12.27
CA GLY A 85 19.29 35.88 -13.57
C GLY A 85 18.77 37.31 -13.56
N GLY A 86 18.76 37.99 -12.40
CA GLY A 86 18.25 39.38 -12.27
C GLY A 86 16.74 39.52 -12.49
N SER A 87 15.96 38.43 -12.41
CA SER A 87 14.52 38.39 -12.68
C SER A 87 13.70 37.94 -11.46
N SER A 88 14.22 38.13 -10.26
CA SER A 88 13.55 37.81 -9.00
C SER A 88 12.22 38.53 -8.86
N GLY A 89 11.17 37.83 -8.42
CA GLY A 89 9.81 38.33 -8.26
C GLY A 89 9.04 38.51 -9.57
N GLY A 90 9.60 38.09 -10.70
CA GLY A 90 8.95 38.20 -12.01
C GLY A 90 7.84 37.13 -12.22
N SER A 91 6.96 37.40 -13.21
CA SER A 91 5.86 36.49 -13.58
C SER A 91 6.34 35.05 -13.88
N ARG A 92 7.54 34.90 -14.43
CA ARG A 92 8.11 33.61 -14.76
C ARG A 92 8.44 32.80 -13.51
N GLU A 93 9.06 33.41 -12.49
CA GLU A 93 9.28 32.78 -11.19
C GLU A 93 7.94 32.32 -10.58
N GLY A 94 6.93 33.20 -10.61
CA GLY A 94 5.59 32.87 -10.11
C GLY A 94 4.98 31.65 -10.79
N LEU A 95 5.16 31.45 -12.09
CA LEU A 95 4.66 30.28 -12.82
C LEU A 95 5.34 28.99 -12.34
N TYR A 96 6.67 28.97 -12.17
CA TYR A 96 7.38 27.79 -11.67
C TYR A 96 6.99 27.46 -10.23
N LEU A 97 6.89 28.44 -9.36
CA LEU A 97 6.44 28.23 -7.98
C LEU A 97 5.00 27.71 -7.93
N ALA A 98 4.10 28.20 -8.78
CA ALA A 98 2.72 27.73 -8.86
C ALA A 98 2.63 26.26 -9.33
N GLU A 99 3.50 25.81 -10.25
CA GLU A 99 3.54 24.40 -10.67
C GLU A 99 4.00 23.48 -9.52
N VAL A 100 4.99 23.92 -8.73
CA VAL A 100 5.38 23.17 -7.51
C VAL A 100 4.23 23.14 -6.51
N ASP A 101 3.48 24.24 -6.32
CA ASP A 101 2.31 24.29 -5.43
C ASP A 101 1.20 23.35 -5.89
N LYS A 102 1.00 23.21 -7.19
CA LYS A 102 0.04 22.25 -7.75
C LYS A 102 0.42 20.80 -7.43
N LYS A 103 1.70 20.43 -7.59
CA LYS A 103 2.21 19.12 -7.20
C LYS A 103 2.03 18.86 -5.70
N LEU A 104 2.27 19.87 -4.85
CA LEU A 104 2.02 19.78 -3.41
C LEU A 104 0.54 19.56 -3.07
N ALA A 105 -0.36 20.25 -3.76
CA ALA A 105 -1.81 20.08 -3.57
C ALA A 105 -2.26 18.65 -3.96
N GLU A 106 -1.65 18.06 -4.97
CA GLU A 106 -1.91 16.66 -5.36
C GLU A 106 -1.39 15.69 -4.30
N ILE A 107 -0.16 15.86 -3.82
CA ILE A 107 0.41 15.07 -2.71
C ILE A 107 -0.46 15.15 -1.45
N ALA A 108 -0.95 16.33 -1.10
CA ALA A 108 -1.84 16.52 0.05
C ALA A 108 -3.13 15.69 -0.09
N LYS A 109 -3.74 15.65 -1.29
CA LYS A 109 -4.92 14.80 -1.53
C LYS A 109 -4.61 13.31 -1.38
N LEU A 110 -3.47 12.83 -1.88
CA LEU A 110 -3.04 11.44 -1.73
C LEU A 110 -2.77 11.09 -0.27
N SER A 111 -2.15 11.99 0.49
CA SER A 111 -1.91 11.86 1.92
C SER A 111 -3.22 11.77 2.72
N GLU A 112 -4.19 12.67 2.45
CA GLU A 112 -5.50 12.62 3.09
C GLU A 112 -6.24 11.29 2.81
N ALA A 113 -6.16 10.79 1.58
CA ALA A 113 -6.75 9.50 1.22
C ALA A 113 -6.10 8.30 1.94
N ALA A 114 -4.82 8.41 2.31
CA ALA A 114 -4.07 7.35 2.98
C ALA A 114 -4.23 7.34 4.51
N LYS A 115 -4.48 8.50 5.14
CA LYS A 115 -4.59 8.64 6.61
C LYS A 115 -5.51 7.64 7.31
N PRO A 116 -6.75 7.37 6.80
CA PRO A 116 -7.63 6.41 7.45
C PRO A 116 -7.05 5.00 7.54
N PHE A 117 -6.22 4.61 6.57
CA PHE A 117 -5.63 3.28 6.49
C PHE A 117 -4.34 3.15 7.31
N ALA A 118 -3.58 4.24 7.43
CA ALA A 118 -2.37 4.28 8.23
C ALA A 118 -2.62 4.12 9.74
N SER A 119 -3.81 4.48 10.22
CA SER A 119 -4.18 4.40 11.65
C SER A 119 -4.72 3.04 12.09
N GLY A 120 -4.81 2.04 11.20
CA GLY A 120 -5.32 0.70 11.51
C GLY A 120 -6.83 0.70 11.76
N GLN A 121 -7.62 0.42 10.74
CA GLN A 121 -9.07 0.36 10.88
C GLN A 121 -9.54 -1.04 11.28
N GLU A 122 -9.77 -1.27 12.56
CA GLU A 122 -10.35 -2.53 13.07
C GLU A 122 -11.72 -2.84 12.45
N ASN A 123 -12.47 -1.83 12.04
CA ASN A 123 -13.80 -1.99 11.42
C ASN A 123 -13.76 -2.82 10.12
N LEU A 124 -12.62 -2.89 9.42
CA LEU A 124 -12.46 -3.71 8.22
C LEU A 124 -12.36 -5.20 8.50
N MET A 125 -12.07 -5.62 9.72
CA MET A 125 -12.05 -7.05 10.10
C MET A 125 -13.40 -7.73 9.90
N ASN A 126 -14.51 -6.99 10.01
CA ASN A 126 -15.87 -7.50 9.86
C ASN A 126 -16.36 -7.47 8.40
N GLY A 127 -15.61 -6.83 7.50
CA GLY A 127 -15.93 -6.75 6.08
C GLY A 127 -15.56 -8.00 5.27
N PRO A 128 -16.06 -8.11 4.03
CA PRO A 128 -15.65 -9.17 3.10
C PRO A 128 -14.18 -8.99 2.68
N VAL A 129 -13.50 -10.09 2.38
CA VAL A 129 -12.09 -10.09 1.93
C VAL A 129 -11.90 -9.26 0.66
N ASP A 130 -12.85 -9.33 -0.26
CA ASP A 130 -12.82 -8.60 -1.54
C ASP A 130 -12.77 -7.07 -1.35
N GLU A 131 -13.40 -6.57 -0.29
CA GLU A 131 -13.36 -5.14 0.05
C GLU A 131 -11.96 -4.73 0.52
N ILE A 132 -11.30 -5.54 1.34
CA ILE A 132 -9.94 -5.29 1.81
C ILE A 132 -8.97 -5.30 0.62
N SER A 133 -9.09 -6.31 -0.25
CA SER A 133 -8.25 -6.44 -1.46
C SER A 133 -8.43 -5.27 -2.42
N SER A 134 -9.65 -4.80 -2.62
CA SER A 134 -9.93 -3.63 -3.47
C SER A 134 -9.29 -2.36 -2.90
N ARG A 135 -9.31 -2.19 -1.58
CA ARG A 135 -8.67 -1.05 -0.89
C ARG A 135 -7.15 -1.15 -0.94
N GLU A 136 -6.60 -2.35 -0.85
CA GLU A 136 -5.15 -2.60 -0.99
C GLU A 136 -4.65 -2.21 -2.38
N ILE A 137 -5.35 -2.63 -3.44
CA ILE A 137 -5.02 -2.24 -4.82
C ILE A 137 -5.07 -0.73 -4.98
N ARG A 138 -6.13 -0.07 -4.48
CA ARG A 138 -6.25 1.39 -4.54
C ARG A 138 -5.11 2.09 -3.78
N MET A 139 -4.72 1.57 -2.62
CA MET A 139 -3.63 2.14 -1.83
C MET A 139 -2.27 1.98 -2.52
N ALA A 140 -2.03 0.84 -3.19
CA ALA A 140 -0.84 0.63 -4.02
C ALA A 140 -0.77 1.62 -5.21
N GLN A 141 -1.91 1.94 -5.83
CA GLN A 141 -1.98 2.97 -6.87
C GLN A 141 -1.65 4.36 -6.31
N ILE A 142 -2.20 4.72 -5.16
CA ILE A 142 -1.91 5.98 -4.47
C ILE A 142 -0.42 6.08 -4.13
N LEU A 143 0.18 5.01 -3.63
CA LEU A 143 1.63 4.96 -3.34
C LEU A 143 2.47 5.17 -4.60
N THR A 144 2.10 4.54 -5.70
CA THR A 144 2.79 4.71 -6.99
C THR A 144 2.72 6.16 -7.47
N GLN A 145 1.56 6.80 -7.36
CA GLN A 145 1.39 8.22 -7.72
C GLN A 145 2.22 9.13 -6.81
N ALA A 146 2.21 8.90 -5.49
CA ALA A 146 3.00 9.68 -4.55
C ALA A 146 4.50 9.59 -4.83
N ARG A 147 5.01 8.38 -5.13
CA ARG A 147 6.39 8.17 -5.55
C ARG A 147 6.72 8.89 -6.85
N ALA A 148 5.85 8.82 -7.85
CA ALA A 148 6.05 9.49 -9.14
C ALA A 148 6.17 11.01 -8.97
N ILE A 149 5.31 11.64 -8.16
CA ILE A 149 5.39 13.08 -7.88
C ILE A 149 6.69 13.43 -7.15
N ARG A 150 7.08 12.64 -6.14
CA ARG A 150 8.35 12.86 -5.42
C ARG A 150 9.55 12.77 -6.38
N GLU A 151 9.61 11.75 -7.20
CA GLU A 151 10.70 11.56 -8.17
C GLU A 151 10.76 12.66 -9.22
N ASP A 152 9.62 13.18 -9.62
CA ASP A 152 9.53 14.32 -10.52
C ASP A 152 10.08 15.59 -9.87
N LEU A 153 9.71 15.88 -8.63
CA LEU A 153 10.26 16.99 -7.84
C LEU A 153 11.77 16.85 -7.64
N GLU A 154 12.29 15.64 -7.39
CA GLU A 154 13.71 15.38 -7.24
C GLU A 154 14.49 15.63 -8.53
N ARG A 155 13.98 15.16 -9.67
CA ARG A 155 14.60 15.41 -11.00
C ARG A 155 14.63 16.88 -11.33
N GLU A 156 13.52 17.57 -11.08
CA GLU A 156 13.41 19.02 -11.32
C GLU A 156 14.37 19.80 -10.42
N HIS A 157 14.44 19.44 -9.12
CA HIS A 157 15.38 20.05 -8.18
C HIS A 157 16.84 19.88 -8.63
N ALA A 158 17.24 18.66 -9.01
CA ALA A 158 18.60 18.39 -9.49
C ALA A 158 18.94 19.22 -10.75
N SER A 159 17.97 19.38 -11.67
CA SER A 159 18.15 20.21 -12.86
C SER A 159 18.36 21.68 -12.53
N VAL A 160 17.53 22.23 -11.63
CA VAL A 160 17.63 23.64 -11.21
C VAL A 160 18.92 23.89 -10.44
N GLU A 161 19.34 22.97 -9.58
CA GLU A 161 20.57 23.09 -8.83
C GLU A 161 21.82 23.04 -9.73
N GLY A 162 21.80 22.19 -10.77
CA GLY A 162 22.82 22.21 -11.83
C GLY A 162 22.93 23.55 -12.52
N GLN A 163 21.79 24.20 -12.85
CA GLN A 163 21.76 25.54 -13.43
C GLN A 163 22.33 26.58 -12.45
N CYS A 164 21.95 26.56 -11.18
CA CYS A 164 22.49 27.46 -10.16
C CYS A 164 24.01 27.31 -10.03
N THR A 165 24.53 26.09 -10.09
CA THR A 165 25.96 25.81 -10.04
C THR A 165 26.69 26.43 -11.24
N THR A 166 26.18 26.23 -12.45
CA THR A 166 26.73 26.81 -13.67
C THR A 166 26.75 28.35 -13.61
N TYR A 167 25.68 28.97 -13.09
CA TYR A 167 25.67 30.42 -12.90
C TYR A 167 26.73 30.89 -11.91
N ARG A 168 26.91 30.21 -10.78
CA ARG A 168 27.96 30.55 -9.79
C ARG A 168 29.36 30.46 -10.40
N GLU A 169 29.63 29.40 -11.15
CA GLU A 169 30.93 29.20 -11.80
C GLU A 169 31.22 30.30 -12.84
N ASN A 170 30.21 30.66 -13.65
CA ASN A 170 30.36 31.76 -14.63
C ASN A 170 30.63 33.10 -13.95
N VAL A 171 29.97 33.40 -12.85
CA VAL A 171 30.22 34.64 -12.07
C VAL A 171 31.63 34.62 -11.49
N ILE A 172 32.09 33.52 -10.93
CA ILE A 172 33.46 33.41 -10.37
C ILE A 172 34.50 33.57 -11.47
N GLN A 173 34.26 33.05 -12.67
CA GLN A 173 35.18 33.16 -13.80
C GLN A 173 35.11 34.49 -14.52
N GLY A 174 34.33 35.47 -14.05
CA GLY A 174 34.16 36.79 -14.68
C GLY A 174 33.51 36.74 -16.07
N ARG A 175 32.88 35.61 -16.44
CA ARG A 175 32.13 35.49 -17.68
C ARG A 175 30.77 36.15 -17.51
N ARG A 176 30.45 37.11 -18.41
CA ARG A 176 29.07 37.67 -18.46
C ARG A 176 28.09 36.54 -18.78
N VAL A 177 27.11 36.35 -17.94
CA VAL A 177 25.97 35.44 -18.14
C VAL A 177 24.91 36.16 -18.99
#